data_b268a398ff3fc3f95edb7caab524a002
#
_entry.id   b268a398ff3fc3f95edb7caab524a002
#
_cell.length_a   1.000
_cell.length_b   1.000
_cell.length_c   1.000
_cell.angle_alpha   90.00
_cell.angle_beta   90.00
_cell.angle_gamma   90.00
#
_symmetry.space_group_name_H-M   'P 1'
#
loop_
_entity.id
_entity.type
_entity.pdbx_description
1 polymer ?
#
loop_
_entity_poly.entity_id
_entity_poly.type
_entity_poly.pdbx_seq_one_letter_code
_entity_poly.pdbx_strand_id
1 'polypeptide(L)'
;MKKAKQSLKIILTTQLFLALSLLIGHAQTPESVDSLLHCIDEAIDHSDQYVSRKEQRIRQLQQQLSKAKNLHAKYQLSYRLYEEYTPFVNDSAIIYLKRCIEIARKTGKHSEVGKCQALIAIRCSSTGKFIEALNTLNAIDTTQLDNIAKGTYYMAYNHVYGEIIYYRNPITPEAQYGAMAAEYRQRMY
;
A
#
# COMPACT_ATOMS: atom_id res chain seq x y z
N MET A 1 10.49 -26.21 62.61
CA MET A 1 10.37 -26.66 61.24
C MET A 1 9.47 -25.75 60.30
N LYS A 2 8.29 -25.29 60.76
CA LYS A 2 7.40 -24.43 59.92
C LYS A 2 8.01 -23.08 59.48
N LYS A 3 8.71 -22.36 60.40
CA LYS A 3 9.36 -21.05 60.08
C LYS A 3 10.49 -21.16 59.02
N ALA A 4 11.32 -22.22 59.08
CA ALA A 4 12.39 -22.43 58.09
C ALA A 4 11.84 -22.69 56.67
N LYS A 5 10.72 -23.45 56.54
CA LYS A 5 10.05 -23.65 55.26
C LYS A 5 9.42 -22.37 54.66
N GLN A 6 8.96 -21.48 55.51
CA GLN A 6 8.36 -20.22 55.12
C GLN A 6 9.43 -19.23 54.65
N SER A 7 10.58 -19.14 55.34
CA SER A 7 11.72 -18.31 54.89
C SER A 7 12.32 -18.81 53.57
N LEU A 8 12.40 -20.13 53.38
CA LEU A 8 12.89 -20.70 52.14
C LEU A 8 11.97 -20.39 50.93
N LYS A 9 10.65 -20.40 51.14
CA LYS A 9 9.69 -20.02 50.09
C LYS A 9 9.84 -18.54 49.70
N ILE A 10 10.00 -17.64 50.66
CA ILE A 10 10.17 -16.21 50.44
C ILE A 10 11.47 -15.95 49.66
N ILE A 11 12.58 -16.59 49.99
CA ILE A 11 13.85 -16.47 49.30
C ILE A 11 13.72 -16.99 47.87
N LEU A 12 13.04 -18.11 47.63
CA LEU A 12 12.85 -18.66 46.27
C LEU A 12 11.97 -17.76 45.41
N THR A 13 10.91 -17.17 45.99
CA THR A 13 10.02 -16.25 45.23
C THR A 13 10.70 -14.92 44.90
N THR A 14 11.54 -14.38 45.81
CA THR A 14 12.32 -13.16 45.52
C THR A 14 13.41 -13.40 44.51
N GLN A 15 14.07 -14.55 44.51
CA GLN A 15 15.04 -14.91 43.46
C GLN A 15 14.38 -15.13 42.10
N LEU A 16 13.21 -15.74 42.05
CA LEU A 16 12.43 -15.92 40.82
C LEU A 16 11.98 -14.56 40.25
N PHE A 17 11.54 -13.64 41.13
CA PHE A 17 11.15 -12.28 40.71
C PHE A 17 12.35 -11.46 40.20
N LEU A 18 13.53 -11.61 40.85
CA LEU A 18 14.76 -10.97 40.42
C LEU A 18 15.26 -11.52 39.07
N ALA A 19 15.17 -12.84 38.85
CA ALA A 19 15.48 -13.47 37.58
C ALA A 19 14.52 -13.07 36.46
N LEU A 20 13.24 -12.92 36.75
CA LEU A 20 12.23 -12.48 35.81
C LEU A 20 12.42 -11.00 35.40
N SER A 21 12.82 -10.13 36.34
CA SER A 21 13.12 -8.74 36.06
C SER A 21 14.37 -8.54 35.17
N LEU A 22 15.35 -9.46 35.27
CA LEU A 22 16.52 -9.47 34.40
C LEU A 22 16.21 -9.96 32.98
N LEU A 23 15.18 -10.80 32.80
CA LEU A 23 14.72 -11.26 31.49
C LEU A 23 13.86 -10.21 30.75
N ILE A 24 13.16 -9.34 31.46
CA ILE A 24 12.36 -8.26 30.88
C ILE A 24 13.23 -7.06 30.45
N GLY A 25 14.47 -6.96 30.96
CA GLY A 25 15.41 -5.88 30.65
C GLY A 25 16.08 -5.93 29.28
N HIS A 26 15.76 -6.89 28.41
CA HIS A 26 16.12 -6.84 26.99
C HIS A 26 15.01 -6.19 26.15
N ALA A 27 14.48 -5.06 26.63
CA ALA A 27 13.84 -4.12 25.72
C ALA A 27 14.91 -3.72 24.71
N GLN A 28 14.66 -4.00 23.42
CA GLN A 28 15.48 -3.49 22.31
C GLN A 28 15.79 -2.03 22.64
N THR A 29 17.07 -1.70 22.75
CA THR A 29 17.49 -0.30 22.84
C THR A 29 16.84 0.38 21.65
N PRO A 30 16.04 1.44 21.83
CA PRO A 30 15.53 2.19 20.69
C PRO A 30 16.76 2.53 19.85
N GLU A 31 16.75 2.15 18.57
CA GLU A 31 17.79 2.60 17.64
C GLU A 31 17.98 4.09 17.91
N SER A 32 19.19 4.50 18.22
CA SER A 32 19.43 5.91 18.57
C SER A 32 19.01 6.75 17.36
N VAL A 33 18.44 7.92 17.60
CA VAL A 33 18.06 8.85 16.52
C VAL A 33 19.24 9.07 15.57
N ASP A 34 20.46 9.10 16.11
CA ASP A 34 21.69 9.23 15.32
C ASP A 34 21.95 8.04 14.40
N SER A 35 21.64 6.81 14.84
CA SER A 35 21.72 5.61 13.99
C SER A 35 20.73 5.66 12.85
N LEU A 36 19.47 6.10 13.10
CA LEU A 36 18.46 6.26 12.07
C LEU A 36 18.83 7.37 11.08
N LEU A 37 19.36 8.49 11.55
CA LEU A 37 19.85 9.58 10.69
C LEU A 37 21.01 9.11 9.81
N HIS A 38 21.96 8.36 10.37
CA HIS A 38 23.06 7.79 9.59
C HIS A 38 22.56 6.83 8.48
N CYS A 39 21.58 5.98 8.78
CA CYS A 39 20.95 5.13 7.75
C CYS A 39 20.26 5.94 6.64
N ILE A 40 19.66 7.09 6.99
CA ILE A 40 19.05 8.00 6.00
C ILE A 40 20.14 8.62 5.13
N ASP A 41 21.22 9.12 5.71
CA ASP A 41 22.34 9.70 4.97
C ASP A 41 22.97 8.68 4.02
N GLU A 42 23.25 7.46 4.49
CA GLU A 42 23.71 6.37 3.61
C GLU A 42 22.73 6.06 2.46
N ALA A 43 21.42 6.07 2.75
CA ALA A 43 20.42 5.84 1.71
C ALA A 43 20.38 6.98 0.68
N ILE A 44 20.62 8.23 1.09
CA ILE A 44 20.73 9.39 0.20
C ILE A 44 21.99 9.28 -0.66
N ASP A 45 23.13 8.97 -0.06
CA ASP A 45 24.41 8.83 -0.77
C ASP A 45 24.39 7.72 -1.82
N HIS A 46 23.58 6.67 -1.57
CA HIS A 46 23.38 5.57 -2.52
C HIS A 46 22.13 5.69 -3.39
N SER A 47 21.44 6.84 -3.37
CA SER A 47 20.19 7.05 -4.11
C SER A 47 20.31 6.77 -5.61
N ASP A 48 21.41 7.19 -6.25
CA ASP A 48 21.67 6.93 -7.66
C ASP A 48 21.73 5.44 -8.02
N GLN A 49 22.24 4.61 -7.10
CA GLN A 49 22.27 3.16 -7.31
C GLN A 49 20.85 2.56 -7.26
N TYR A 50 19.99 3.05 -6.35
CA TYR A 50 18.60 2.62 -6.28
C TYR A 50 17.83 3.03 -7.53
N VAL A 51 18.00 4.27 -7.99
CA VAL A 51 17.39 4.78 -9.22
C VAL A 51 17.86 3.95 -10.43
N SER A 52 19.16 3.75 -10.58
CA SER A 52 19.73 2.97 -11.69
C SER A 52 19.22 1.53 -11.74
N ARG A 53 19.13 0.84 -10.59
CA ARG A 53 18.55 -0.51 -10.51
C ARG A 53 17.06 -0.52 -10.87
N LYS A 54 16.32 0.49 -10.45
CA LYS A 54 14.90 0.66 -10.77
C LYS A 54 14.70 0.84 -12.27
N GLU A 55 15.43 1.76 -12.89
CA GLU A 55 15.38 1.99 -14.32
C GLU A 55 15.79 0.76 -15.14
N GLN A 56 16.79 0.02 -14.68
CA GLN A 56 17.19 -1.23 -15.32
C GLN A 56 16.07 -2.26 -15.33
N ARG A 57 15.36 -2.43 -14.19
CA ARG A 57 14.18 -3.32 -14.13
C ARG A 57 13.08 -2.88 -15.08
N ILE A 58 12.78 -1.58 -15.11
CA ILE A 58 11.78 -1.01 -16.02
C ILE A 58 12.17 -1.29 -17.47
N ARG A 59 13.41 -1.01 -17.88
CA ARG A 59 13.92 -1.31 -19.23
C ARG A 59 13.79 -2.79 -19.59
N GLN A 60 14.13 -3.68 -18.69
CA GLN A 60 13.98 -5.13 -18.89
C GLN A 60 12.52 -5.53 -19.11
N LEU A 61 11.59 -5.02 -18.28
CA LEU A 61 10.16 -5.29 -18.44
C LEU A 61 9.61 -4.74 -19.77
N GLN A 62 10.03 -3.55 -20.17
CA GLN A 62 9.66 -2.96 -21.47
C GLN A 62 10.14 -3.80 -22.64
N GLN A 63 11.38 -4.31 -22.59
CA GLN A 63 11.92 -5.22 -23.61
C GLN A 63 11.16 -6.55 -23.64
N GLN A 64 10.79 -7.11 -22.50
CA GLN A 64 9.96 -8.31 -22.43
C GLN A 64 8.58 -8.04 -23.01
N LEU A 65 7.98 -6.90 -22.68
CA LEU A 65 6.66 -6.51 -23.18
C LEU A 65 6.65 -6.33 -24.70
N SER A 66 7.70 -5.75 -25.29
CA SER A 66 7.82 -5.60 -26.74
C SER A 66 7.91 -6.94 -27.48
N LYS A 67 8.52 -7.95 -26.86
CA LYS A 67 8.68 -9.32 -27.39
C LYS A 67 7.48 -10.23 -27.12
N ALA A 68 6.61 -9.86 -26.19
CA ALA A 68 5.46 -10.69 -25.80
C ALA A 68 4.47 -10.83 -26.95
N LYS A 69 4.09 -12.09 -27.28
CA LYS A 69 3.18 -12.39 -28.40
C LYS A 69 1.72 -12.53 -27.95
N ASN A 70 1.47 -13.13 -26.79
CA ASN A 70 0.11 -13.38 -26.31
C ASN A 70 -0.40 -12.27 -25.39
N LEU A 71 -1.71 -12.07 -25.36
CA LEU A 71 -2.36 -11.02 -24.57
C LEU A 71 -2.19 -11.20 -23.05
N HIS A 72 -2.15 -12.45 -22.58
CA HIS A 72 -1.96 -12.71 -21.16
C HIS A 72 -0.58 -12.23 -20.68
N ALA A 73 0.49 -12.58 -21.40
CA ALA A 73 1.84 -12.09 -21.06
C ALA A 73 1.94 -10.56 -21.17
N LYS A 74 1.29 -9.96 -22.20
CA LYS A 74 1.24 -8.49 -22.33
C LYS A 74 0.54 -7.84 -21.15
N TYR A 75 -0.56 -8.42 -20.65
CA TYR A 75 -1.26 -7.93 -19.48
C TYR A 75 -0.36 -7.99 -18.24
N GLN A 76 0.22 -9.15 -17.95
CA GLN A 76 1.09 -9.36 -16.78
C GLN A 76 2.28 -8.40 -16.78
N LEU A 77 2.95 -8.24 -17.92
CA LEU A 77 4.10 -7.33 -18.04
C LEU A 77 3.69 -5.86 -17.93
N SER A 78 2.53 -5.48 -18.47
CA SER A 78 1.98 -4.13 -18.30
C SER A 78 1.62 -3.85 -16.85
N TYR A 79 1.02 -4.81 -16.15
CA TYR A 79 0.68 -4.67 -14.74
C TYR A 79 1.96 -4.53 -13.87
N ARG A 80 2.98 -5.34 -14.13
CA ARG A 80 4.29 -5.19 -13.44
C ARG A 80 4.95 -3.84 -13.71
N LEU A 81 4.84 -3.31 -14.92
CA LEU A 81 5.32 -1.96 -15.25
C LEU A 81 4.54 -0.89 -14.49
N TYR A 82 3.22 -1.04 -14.36
CA TYR A 82 2.43 -0.19 -13.47
C TYR A 82 2.97 -0.21 -12.03
N GLU A 83 3.22 -1.40 -11.45
CA GLU A 83 3.77 -1.54 -10.09
C GLU A 83 5.14 -0.87 -9.96
N GLU A 84 6.02 -1.03 -10.94
CA GLU A 84 7.33 -0.38 -10.94
C GLU A 84 7.23 1.14 -11.03
N TYR A 85 6.30 1.69 -11.81
CA TYR A 85 6.13 3.14 -11.96
C TYR A 85 5.35 3.79 -10.82
N THR A 86 4.52 3.05 -10.08
CA THR A 86 3.64 3.57 -9.01
C THR A 86 4.35 4.49 -8.01
N PRO A 87 5.51 4.14 -7.44
CA PRO A 87 6.24 5.03 -6.51
C PRO A 87 7.15 6.04 -7.21
N PHE A 88 7.22 6.04 -8.53
CA PHE A 88 8.28 6.76 -9.28
C PHE A 88 7.73 7.79 -10.26
N VAL A 89 6.83 7.39 -11.19
CA VAL A 89 6.26 8.29 -12.21
C VAL A 89 4.78 7.99 -12.39
N ASN A 90 3.93 8.82 -11.80
CA ASN A 90 2.47 8.61 -11.77
C ASN A 90 1.84 8.47 -13.16
N ASP A 91 2.21 9.33 -14.11
CA ASP A 91 1.64 9.29 -15.47
C ASP A 91 1.98 7.99 -16.20
N SER A 92 3.21 7.50 -16.05
CA SER A 92 3.61 6.21 -16.62
C SER A 92 2.82 5.04 -15.99
N ALA A 93 2.57 5.09 -14.68
CA ALA A 93 1.72 4.10 -14.03
C ALA A 93 0.32 4.07 -14.62
N ILE A 94 -0.30 5.24 -14.85
CA ILE A 94 -1.63 5.35 -15.49
C ILE A 94 -1.60 4.81 -16.94
N ILE A 95 -0.56 5.08 -17.72
CA ILE A 95 -0.43 4.57 -19.08
C ILE A 95 -0.46 3.04 -19.10
N TYR A 96 0.28 2.39 -18.22
CA TYR A 96 0.30 0.93 -18.15
C TYR A 96 -1.00 0.33 -17.62
N LEU A 97 -1.71 0.99 -16.70
CA LEU A 97 -3.06 0.58 -16.31
C LEU A 97 -4.06 0.69 -17.47
N LYS A 98 -4.02 1.77 -18.26
CA LYS A 98 -4.85 1.91 -19.47
C LYS A 98 -4.58 0.78 -20.45
N ARG A 99 -3.32 0.39 -20.63
CA ARG A 99 -2.96 -0.78 -21.46
C ARG A 99 -3.52 -2.09 -20.90
N CYS A 100 -3.49 -2.27 -19.58
CA CYS A 100 -4.14 -3.42 -18.94
C CYS A 100 -5.65 -3.46 -19.22
N ILE A 101 -6.33 -2.32 -19.14
CA ILE A 101 -7.76 -2.19 -19.45
C ILE A 101 -8.05 -2.58 -20.89
N GLU A 102 -7.27 -2.11 -21.86
CA GLU A 102 -7.44 -2.47 -23.26
C GLU A 102 -7.32 -3.98 -23.51
N ILE A 103 -6.32 -4.60 -22.89
CA ILE A 103 -6.11 -6.05 -22.99
C ILE A 103 -7.24 -6.81 -22.30
N ALA A 104 -7.65 -6.39 -21.10
CA ALA A 104 -8.72 -7.02 -20.34
C ALA A 104 -10.06 -6.96 -21.09
N ARG A 105 -10.37 -5.83 -21.72
CA ARG A 105 -11.56 -5.68 -22.59
C ARG A 105 -11.52 -6.64 -23.78
N LYS A 106 -10.38 -6.76 -24.47
CA LYS A 106 -10.22 -7.69 -25.62
C LYS A 106 -10.36 -9.17 -25.20
N THR A 107 -10.13 -9.48 -23.94
CA THR A 107 -10.20 -10.85 -23.41
C THR A 107 -11.45 -11.12 -22.57
N GLY A 108 -12.42 -10.20 -22.53
CA GLY A 108 -13.67 -10.32 -21.78
C GLY A 108 -13.50 -10.36 -20.26
N LYS A 109 -12.38 -9.87 -19.74
CA LYS A 109 -12.06 -9.89 -18.30
C LYS A 109 -12.57 -8.63 -17.62
N HIS A 110 -13.88 -8.52 -17.44
CA HIS A 110 -14.54 -7.32 -16.89
C HIS A 110 -14.09 -6.97 -15.47
N SER A 111 -13.84 -7.95 -14.62
CA SER A 111 -13.32 -7.76 -13.27
C SER A 111 -11.95 -7.06 -13.29
N GLU A 112 -11.04 -7.48 -14.17
CA GLU A 112 -9.73 -6.83 -14.35
C GLU A 112 -9.84 -5.39 -14.88
N VAL A 113 -10.85 -5.12 -15.74
CA VAL A 113 -11.14 -3.75 -16.20
C VAL A 113 -11.49 -2.87 -15.00
N GLY A 114 -12.45 -3.27 -14.18
CA GLY A 114 -12.89 -2.49 -13.02
C GLY A 114 -11.77 -2.32 -11.98
N LYS A 115 -10.98 -3.37 -11.71
CA LYS A 115 -9.80 -3.28 -10.86
C LYS A 115 -8.81 -2.23 -11.35
N CYS A 116 -8.44 -2.24 -12.63
CA CYS A 116 -7.51 -1.27 -13.18
C CYS A 116 -8.09 0.16 -13.19
N GLN A 117 -9.39 0.33 -13.41
CA GLN A 117 -10.07 1.63 -13.28
C GLN A 117 -10.00 2.16 -11.84
N ALA A 118 -10.24 1.32 -10.83
CA ALA A 118 -10.11 1.68 -9.44
C ALA A 118 -8.67 2.13 -9.08
N LEU A 119 -7.66 1.42 -9.60
CA LEU A 119 -6.25 1.81 -9.44
C LEU A 119 -5.93 3.14 -10.13
N ILE A 120 -6.51 3.44 -11.29
CA ILE A 120 -6.37 4.75 -11.95
C ILE A 120 -6.98 5.86 -11.08
N ALA A 121 -8.14 5.63 -10.46
CA ALA A 121 -8.76 6.60 -9.56
C ALA A 121 -7.85 6.94 -8.37
N ILE A 122 -7.17 5.97 -7.78
CA ILE A 122 -6.15 6.19 -6.76
C ILE A 122 -5.02 7.08 -7.30
N ARG A 123 -4.52 6.82 -8.50
CA ARG A 123 -3.46 7.63 -9.11
C ARG A 123 -3.89 9.06 -9.42
N CYS A 124 -5.14 9.25 -9.85
CA CYS A 124 -5.73 10.57 -10.07
C CYS A 124 -5.85 11.35 -8.75
N SER A 125 -6.37 10.73 -7.68
CA SER A 125 -6.54 11.41 -6.39
C SER A 125 -5.19 11.80 -5.76
N SER A 126 -4.17 10.96 -5.88
CA SER A 126 -2.80 11.29 -5.40
C SER A 126 -2.17 12.51 -6.10
N THR A 127 -2.77 13.00 -7.18
CA THR A 127 -2.34 14.22 -7.89
C THR A 127 -3.40 15.33 -7.83
N GLY A 128 -4.37 15.24 -6.89
CA GLY A 128 -5.40 16.25 -6.68
C GLY A 128 -6.55 16.22 -7.69
N LYS A 129 -6.59 15.26 -8.62
CA LYS A 129 -7.66 15.11 -9.63
C LYS A 129 -8.86 14.36 -9.06
N PHE A 130 -9.47 14.91 -7.99
CA PHE A 130 -10.52 14.23 -7.22
C PHE A 130 -11.80 13.99 -8.01
N ILE A 131 -12.22 14.95 -8.84
CA ILE A 131 -13.42 14.82 -9.68
C ILE A 131 -13.24 13.70 -10.70
N GLU A 132 -12.09 13.64 -11.35
CA GLU A 132 -11.76 12.59 -12.31
C GLU A 132 -11.70 11.20 -11.62
N ALA A 133 -11.12 11.14 -10.42
CA ALA A 133 -11.08 9.93 -9.63
C ALA A 133 -12.49 9.42 -9.27
N LEU A 134 -13.36 10.28 -8.74
CA LEU A 134 -14.72 9.91 -8.39
C LEU A 134 -15.55 9.50 -9.61
N ASN A 135 -15.43 10.24 -10.72
CA ASN A 135 -16.13 9.90 -11.98
C ASN A 135 -15.67 8.53 -12.51
N THR A 136 -14.37 8.23 -12.39
CA THR A 136 -13.84 6.92 -12.79
C THR A 136 -14.43 5.79 -11.93
N LEU A 137 -14.51 5.98 -10.61
CA LEU A 137 -15.08 4.99 -9.70
C LEU A 137 -16.58 4.80 -9.90
N ASN A 138 -17.33 5.90 -10.07
CA ASN A 138 -18.78 5.84 -10.30
C ASN A 138 -19.16 5.14 -11.61
N ALA A 139 -18.26 5.10 -12.59
CA ALA A 139 -18.49 4.42 -13.87
C ALA A 139 -18.20 2.91 -13.82
N ILE A 140 -17.71 2.36 -12.70
CA ILE A 140 -17.41 0.93 -12.59
C ILE A 140 -18.69 0.14 -12.31
N ASP A 141 -18.98 -0.84 -13.17
CA ASP A 141 -20.05 -1.83 -12.93
C ASP A 141 -19.59 -2.85 -11.89
N THR A 142 -20.02 -2.69 -10.65
CA THR A 142 -19.64 -3.53 -9.52
C THR A 142 -20.23 -4.95 -9.59
N THR A 143 -21.24 -5.20 -10.42
CA THR A 143 -21.85 -6.53 -10.58
C THR A 143 -20.91 -7.50 -11.28
N GLN A 144 -19.97 -7.00 -12.07
CA GLN A 144 -18.99 -7.78 -12.82
C GLN A 144 -17.65 -7.96 -12.09
N LEU A 145 -17.53 -7.46 -10.87
CA LEU A 145 -16.30 -7.56 -10.09
C LEU A 145 -16.26 -8.84 -9.26
N ASP A 146 -15.13 -9.54 -9.30
CA ASP A 146 -14.79 -10.56 -8.31
C ASP A 146 -14.43 -9.93 -6.95
N ASN A 147 -14.21 -10.76 -5.94
CA ASN A 147 -13.94 -10.29 -4.58
C ASN A 147 -12.66 -9.43 -4.49
N ILE A 148 -11.62 -9.75 -5.26
CA ILE A 148 -10.35 -9.00 -5.27
C ILE A 148 -10.57 -7.62 -5.89
N ALA A 149 -11.26 -7.54 -7.02
CA ALA A 149 -11.58 -6.29 -7.69
C ALA A 149 -12.54 -5.42 -6.85
N LYS A 150 -13.53 -6.03 -6.16
CA LYS A 150 -14.39 -5.33 -5.19
C LYS A 150 -13.59 -4.73 -4.03
N GLY A 151 -12.66 -5.50 -3.45
CA GLY A 151 -11.76 -4.99 -2.42
C GLY A 151 -10.94 -3.79 -2.93
N THR A 152 -10.39 -3.88 -4.14
CA THR A 152 -9.65 -2.77 -4.77
C THR A 152 -10.56 -1.55 -5.01
N TYR A 153 -11.80 -1.75 -5.44
CA TYR A 153 -12.79 -0.70 -5.64
C TYR A 153 -13.12 0.05 -4.34
N TYR A 154 -13.39 -0.68 -3.26
CA TYR A 154 -13.68 -0.05 -1.96
C TYR A 154 -12.44 0.65 -1.37
N MET A 155 -11.27 0.04 -1.51
CA MET A 155 -10.00 0.66 -1.14
C MET A 155 -9.80 1.99 -1.89
N ALA A 156 -10.11 2.03 -3.18
CA ALA A 156 -9.98 3.24 -3.98
C ALA A 156 -10.90 4.37 -3.51
N TYR A 157 -12.16 4.08 -3.19
CA TYR A 157 -13.05 5.09 -2.60
C TYR A 157 -12.56 5.60 -1.24
N ASN A 158 -12.15 4.68 -0.35
CA ASN A 158 -11.57 5.07 0.94
C ASN A 158 -10.35 5.99 0.76
N HIS A 159 -9.48 5.66 -0.20
CA HIS A 159 -8.30 6.47 -0.51
C HIS A 159 -8.69 7.85 -1.07
N VAL A 160 -9.57 7.91 -2.07
CA VAL A 160 -10.00 9.18 -2.69
C VAL A 160 -10.65 10.12 -1.67
N TYR A 161 -11.55 9.60 -0.83
CA TYR A 161 -12.16 10.43 0.22
C TYR A 161 -11.17 10.83 1.31
N GLY A 162 -10.20 9.97 1.64
CA GLY A 162 -9.11 10.29 2.56
C GLY A 162 -8.26 11.46 2.04
N GLU A 163 -7.90 11.43 0.76
CA GLU A 163 -7.16 12.52 0.11
C GLU A 163 -7.97 13.81 0.06
N ILE A 164 -9.28 13.75 -0.25
CA ILE A 164 -10.16 14.92 -0.24
C ILE A 164 -10.20 15.55 1.16
N ILE A 165 -10.29 14.75 2.22
CA ILE A 165 -10.28 15.24 3.61
C ILE A 165 -8.94 15.90 3.92
N TYR A 166 -7.83 15.27 3.56
CA TYR A 166 -6.49 15.77 3.83
C TYR A 166 -6.20 17.12 3.16
N TYR A 167 -6.65 17.31 1.89
CA TYR A 167 -6.40 18.53 1.13
C TYR A 167 -7.46 19.63 1.33
N ARG A 168 -8.52 19.36 2.09
CA ARG A 168 -9.53 20.37 2.37
C ARG A 168 -9.13 21.30 3.51
N ASN A 169 -9.41 22.58 3.29
CA ASN A 169 -9.35 23.61 4.34
C ASN A 169 -10.45 23.31 5.40
N PRO A 170 -10.17 23.41 6.72
CA PRO A 170 -11.07 23.02 7.82
C PRO A 170 -12.40 23.78 7.91
N ILE A 171 -12.72 24.67 6.97
CA ILE A 171 -13.93 25.50 6.97
C ILE A 171 -15.18 24.77 6.40
N THR A 172 -15.06 23.58 5.83
CA THR A 172 -16.19 22.83 5.24
C THR A 172 -16.56 21.60 6.07
N PRO A 173 -17.87 21.18 6.13
CA PRO A 173 -18.30 20.08 7.01
C PRO A 173 -17.55 18.78 6.71
N GLU A 174 -16.59 18.45 7.55
CA GLU A 174 -15.73 17.26 7.46
C GLU A 174 -16.50 15.95 7.62
N ALA A 175 -17.65 16.00 8.30
CA ALA A 175 -18.43 14.82 8.68
C ALA A 175 -18.88 13.97 7.48
N GLN A 176 -19.24 14.59 6.35
CA GLN A 176 -19.76 13.84 5.20
C GLN A 176 -18.72 12.96 4.52
N TYR A 177 -17.52 13.48 4.23
CA TYR A 177 -16.47 12.71 3.55
C TYR A 177 -15.81 11.69 4.48
N GLY A 178 -15.70 12.02 5.78
CA GLY A 178 -15.26 11.08 6.80
C GLY A 178 -16.18 9.88 6.94
N ALA A 179 -17.50 10.12 6.94
CA ALA A 179 -18.52 9.07 6.95
C ALA A 179 -18.44 8.19 5.69
N MET A 180 -18.28 8.79 4.51
CA MET A 180 -18.14 8.06 3.24
C MET A 180 -16.86 7.21 3.22
N ALA A 181 -15.74 7.75 3.66
CA ALA A 181 -14.50 6.97 3.76
C ALA A 181 -14.64 5.80 4.74
N ALA A 182 -15.28 5.99 5.88
CA ALA A 182 -15.54 4.96 6.87
C ALA A 182 -16.45 3.85 6.33
N GLU A 183 -17.54 4.22 5.62
CA GLU A 183 -18.45 3.28 4.96
C GLU A 183 -17.71 2.37 3.98
N TYR A 184 -16.91 2.93 3.09
CA TYR A 184 -16.15 2.13 2.12
C TYR A 184 -15.08 1.27 2.79
N ARG A 185 -14.48 1.73 3.90
CA ARG A 185 -13.55 0.91 4.68
C ARG A 185 -14.23 -0.32 5.28
N GLN A 186 -15.45 -0.17 5.80
CA GLN A 186 -16.20 -1.32 6.33
C GLN A 186 -16.54 -2.36 5.25
N ARG A 187 -16.74 -1.94 4.00
CA ARG A 187 -17.04 -2.86 2.89
C ARG A 187 -15.83 -3.64 2.36
N MET A 188 -14.61 -3.30 2.85
CA MET A 188 -13.38 -4.01 2.46
C MET A 188 -13.21 -5.34 3.22
N TYR A 189 -13.84 -5.48 4.37
CA TYR A 189 -13.79 -6.67 5.25
C TYR A 189 -15.08 -7.47 5.17
#